data_1fd388bf05578ee287d8dac8ed9fb201
#
_entry.id   1fd388bf05578ee287d8dac8ed9fb201
#
_cell.length_a   1.000
_cell.length_b   1.000
_cell.length_c   1.000
_cell.angle_alpha   90.00
_cell.angle_beta   90.00
_cell.angle_gamma   90.00
#
_symmetry.space_group_name_H-M   'P 1'
#
loop_
_entity.id
_entity.type
_entity.pdbx_description
1 polymer ?
#
loop_
_entity_poly.entity_id
_entity_poly.type
_entity_poly.pdbx_seq_one_letter_code
_entity_poly.pdbx_strand_id
1 'polypeptide(L)'
;ILLKDGEAVEGGGIVATWDPHTHPLVTEVAGKARFSQIADGVTATSKTDDATGMTTVEILPVTARPASGKDLRPAIVLDTVDGGEQFYFLPQNTIVTVRDGETIGVGDVIGRVPQETSRTRDITGGLPRVADLFEARKPKEHAILAEVSGVVSFGKETKGKNRLVITPDDGSEIYEELIPKWRTMNVFEGEHVNRGETVSEGPQNPHDILRLKGEVALTNYIVNEVQDVYRLQGVKINDKHIEVIVRQMLRKVDITDGGDTSFIKGEQVDYIRVVQENQ
;
A
#
# COMPACT_ATOMS: atom_id res chain seq x y z
N ILE A 1 -3.60 -7.97 17.52
CA ILE A 1 -4.78 -7.61 18.34
C ILE A 1 -4.69 -8.39 19.63
N LEU A 2 -4.88 -7.74 20.80
CA LEU A 2 -4.76 -8.37 22.11
C LEU A 2 -6.14 -8.75 22.71
N LEU A 3 -7.21 -8.22 22.14
CA LEU A 3 -8.57 -8.39 22.62
C LEU A 3 -9.41 -9.22 21.65
N LYS A 4 -10.36 -9.95 22.20
CA LYS A 4 -11.35 -10.71 21.43
C LYS A 4 -12.59 -9.84 21.17
N ASP A 5 -13.35 -10.20 20.14
CA ASP A 5 -14.61 -9.53 19.85
C ASP A 5 -15.59 -9.65 21.01
N GLY A 6 -16.19 -8.51 21.43
CA GLY A 6 -17.08 -8.41 22.57
C GLY A 6 -16.40 -8.30 23.95
N GLU A 7 -15.07 -8.27 24.03
CA GLU A 7 -14.34 -8.11 25.30
C GLU A 7 -14.39 -6.65 25.77
N ALA A 8 -14.63 -6.43 27.06
CA ALA A 8 -14.70 -5.10 27.64
C ALA A 8 -13.31 -4.48 27.75
N VAL A 9 -13.14 -3.23 27.32
CA VAL A 9 -11.89 -2.48 27.37
C VAL A 9 -11.99 -1.32 28.34
N GLU A 10 -11.04 -1.24 29.25
CA GLU A 10 -10.91 -0.07 30.13
C GLU A 10 -10.25 1.10 29.40
N GLY A 11 -10.61 2.33 29.76
CA GLY A 11 -10.02 3.54 29.20
C GLY A 11 -8.49 3.57 29.40
N GLY A 12 -7.70 3.67 28.33
CA GLY A 12 -6.24 3.61 28.34
C GLY A 12 -5.64 2.21 28.18
N GLY A 13 -6.46 1.16 28.06
CA GLY A 13 -6.00 -0.19 27.76
C GLY A 13 -5.40 -0.33 26.35
N ILE A 14 -4.37 -1.19 26.22
CA ILE A 14 -3.75 -1.47 24.91
C ILE A 14 -4.59 -2.50 24.16
N VAL A 15 -5.17 -2.11 23.04
CA VAL A 15 -6.03 -2.94 22.19
C VAL A 15 -5.24 -3.79 21.23
N ALA A 16 -4.16 -3.23 20.70
CA ALA A 16 -3.27 -3.89 19.75
C ALA A 16 -1.83 -3.38 19.88
N THR A 17 -0.88 -4.23 19.55
CA THR A 17 0.52 -3.88 19.41
C THR A 17 0.98 -4.23 18.00
N TRP A 18 1.87 -3.44 17.42
CA TRP A 18 2.47 -3.72 16.12
C TRP A 18 3.95 -3.34 16.13
N ASP A 19 4.71 -3.95 15.24
CA ASP A 19 6.10 -3.60 15.00
C ASP A 19 6.16 -2.71 13.76
N PRO A 20 6.63 -1.44 13.87
CA PRO A 20 6.72 -0.53 12.73
C PRO A 20 7.81 -0.91 11.72
N HIS A 21 8.71 -1.84 12.08
CA HIS A 21 9.81 -2.29 11.22
C HIS A 21 9.47 -3.52 10.37
N THR A 22 8.31 -4.12 10.59
CA THR A 22 7.88 -5.29 9.85
C THR A 22 6.43 -5.15 9.40
N HIS A 23 6.12 -5.66 8.19
CA HIS A 23 4.75 -5.80 7.72
C HIS A 23 4.29 -7.23 7.95
N PRO A 24 3.28 -7.48 8.82
CA PRO A 24 2.80 -8.83 9.08
C PRO A 24 1.90 -9.33 7.94
N LEU A 25 2.13 -10.56 7.51
CA LEU A 25 1.19 -11.32 6.67
C LEU A 25 0.22 -12.06 7.59
N VAL A 26 -1.06 -11.74 7.48
CA VAL A 26 -2.12 -12.22 8.36
C VAL A 26 -3.06 -13.13 7.59
N THR A 27 -3.58 -14.18 8.23
CA THR A 27 -4.52 -15.12 7.60
C THR A 27 -5.96 -14.65 7.69
N GLU A 28 -6.70 -14.84 6.62
CA GLU A 28 -8.15 -14.58 6.57
C GLU A 28 -8.99 -15.82 6.88
N VAL A 29 -8.39 -17.00 6.78
CA VAL A 29 -9.05 -18.29 7.00
C VAL A 29 -8.28 -19.13 8.01
N ALA A 30 -8.99 -19.97 8.75
CA ALA A 30 -8.38 -20.97 9.63
C ALA A 30 -8.12 -22.27 8.85
N GLY A 31 -6.98 -22.90 9.12
CA GLY A 31 -6.62 -24.14 8.43
C GLY A 31 -5.30 -24.72 8.91
N LYS A 32 -4.86 -25.78 8.24
CA LYS A 32 -3.57 -26.40 8.48
C LYS A 32 -2.56 -25.87 7.47
N ALA A 33 -1.47 -25.30 7.94
CA ALA A 33 -0.42 -24.75 7.09
C ALA A 33 0.38 -25.85 6.40
N ARG A 34 0.62 -25.68 5.11
CA ARG A 34 1.48 -26.54 4.29
C ARG A 34 2.42 -25.65 3.47
N PHE A 35 3.71 -25.96 3.51
CA PHE A 35 4.70 -25.23 2.74
C PHE A 35 4.68 -25.67 1.28
N SER A 36 4.54 -24.72 0.38
CA SER A 36 4.60 -24.92 -1.07
C SER A 36 5.79 -24.19 -1.66
N GLN A 37 6.66 -24.91 -2.36
CA GLN A 37 7.86 -24.38 -3.03
C GLN A 37 8.83 -23.64 -2.08
N ILE A 38 8.77 -23.94 -0.79
CA ILE A 38 9.75 -23.46 0.21
C ILE A 38 10.78 -24.56 0.39
N ALA A 39 11.97 -24.36 -0.19
CA ALA A 39 13.06 -25.31 -0.13
C ALA A 39 14.33 -24.61 0.38
N ASP A 40 14.94 -25.19 1.42
CA ASP A 40 16.17 -24.65 2.00
C ASP A 40 17.32 -24.65 0.99
N GLY A 41 18.08 -23.56 0.93
CA GLY A 41 19.14 -23.35 -0.07
C GLY A 41 18.67 -23.06 -1.50
N VAL A 42 17.37 -23.12 -1.79
CA VAL A 42 16.81 -22.85 -3.13
C VAL A 42 15.92 -21.60 -3.13
N THR A 43 14.86 -21.61 -2.34
CA THR A 43 13.92 -20.48 -2.21
C THR A 43 13.91 -19.86 -0.82
N ALA A 44 14.46 -20.56 0.17
CA ALA A 44 14.53 -20.12 1.54
C ALA A 44 15.88 -20.47 2.17
N THR A 45 16.20 -19.82 3.28
CA THR A 45 17.35 -20.13 4.13
C THR A 45 16.87 -20.29 5.57
N SER A 46 17.24 -21.39 6.19
CA SER A 46 16.97 -21.63 7.59
C SER A 46 18.11 -21.08 8.44
N LYS A 47 17.80 -20.14 9.33
CA LYS A 47 18.73 -19.58 10.31
C LYS A 47 18.32 -20.04 11.69
N THR A 48 19.21 -20.73 12.41
CA THR A 48 18.99 -21.08 13.81
C THR A 48 19.69 -20.05 14.68
N ASP A 49 18.93 -19.44 15.57
CA ASP A 49 19.49 -18.55 16.59
C ASP A 49 20.12 -19.38 17.69
N ASP A 50 21.44 -19.29 17.83
CA ASP A 50 22.23 -20.05 18.81
C ASP A 50 21.85 -19.71 20.27
N ALA A 51 21.26 -18.53 20.51
CA ALA A 51 20.87 -18.10 21.86
C ALA A 51 19.50 -18.64 22.28
N THR A 52 18.55 -18.76 21.35
CA THR A 52 17.16 -19.17 21.61
C THR A 52 16.85 -20.57 21.10
N GLY A 53 17.71 -21.18 20.26
CA GLY A 53 17.47 -22.46 19.61
C GLY A 53 16.29 -22.44 18.59
N MET A 54 15.75 -21.27 18.28
CA MET A 54 14.66 -21.13 17.34
C MET A 54 15.18 -21.12 15.90
N THR A 55 14.62 -21.96 15.04
CA THR A 55 14.92 -21.95 13.62
C THR A 55 13.93 -21.02 12.90
N THR A 56 14.47 -20.00 12.25
CA THR A 56 13.71 -19.03 11.46
C THR A 56 13.95 -19.32 9.98
N VAL A 57 12.88 -19.37 9.20
CA VAL A 57 12.94 -19.56 7.75
C VAL A 57 12.78 -18.20 7.08
N GLU A 58 13.78 -17.80 6.30
CA GLU A 58 13.78 -16.54 5.55
C GLU A 58 13.71 -16.82 4.04
N ILE A 59 12.79 -16.18 3.34
CA ILE A 59 12.59 -16.32 1.89
C ILE A 59 13.68 -15.55 1.14
N LEU A 60 14.46 -16.25 0.32
CA LEU A 60 15.54 -15.65 -0.45
C LEU A 60 15.02 -14.72 -1.57
N PRO A 61 15.68 -13.58 -1.79
CA PRO A 61 15.39 -12.75 -2.96
C PRO A 61 15.73 -13.51 -4.26
N VAL A 62 14.96 -13.25 -5.33
CA VAL A 62 15.12 -13.96 -6.63
C VAL A 62 16.55 -13.86 -7.17
N THR A 63 17.25 -12.76 -6.90
CA THR A 63 18.64 -12.55 -7.30
C THR A 63 19.65 -13.48 -6.60
N ALA A 64 19.32 -13.90 -5.37
CA ALA A 64 20.17 -14.81 -4.57
C ALA A 64 19.84 -16.30 -4.78
N ARG A 65 18.75 -16.60 -5.51
CA ARG A 65 18.34 -17.99 -5.79
C ARG A 65 19.17 -18.61 -6.91
N PRO A 66 19.47 -19.93 -6.80
CA PRO A 66 20.05 -20.67 -7.91
C PRO A 66 19.09 -20.70 -9.12
N ALA A 67 19.59 -21.05 -10.29
CA ALA A 67 18.80 -21.06 -11.53
C ALA A 67 17.53 -21.90 -11.45
N SER A 68 17.56 -23.01 -10.68
CA SER A 68 16.39 -23.88 -10.45
C SER A 68 15.31 -23.28 -9.56
N GLY A 69 15.64 -22.23 -8.79
CA GLY A 69 14.71 -21.59 -7.84
C GLY A 69 14.14 -20.26 -8.29
N LYS A 70 14.59 -19.73 -9.45
CA LYS A 70 14.17 -18.39 -9.91
C LYS A 70 12.71 -18.30 -10.32
N ASP A 71 12.17 -19.39 -10.86
CA ASP A 71 10.79 -19.46 -11.33
C ASP A 71 9.82 -19.99 -10.24
N LEU A 72 10.37 -20.38 -9.09
CA LEU A 72 9.56 -20.89 -7.98
C LEU A 72 8.95 -19.73 -7.19
N ARG A 73 7.66 -19.94 -6.80
CA ARG A 73 6.88 -18.97 -6.01
C ARG A 73 6.59 -19.58 -4.64
N PRO A 74 7.43 -19.32 -3.62
CA PRO A 74 7.20 -19.86 -2.29
C PRO A 74 5.88 -19.32 -1.72
N ALA A 75 5.06 -20.22 -1.21
CA ALA A 75 3.78 -19.91 -0.61
C ALA A 75 3.50 -20.80 0.61
N ILE A 76 2.67 -20.30 1.51
CA ILE A 76 2.03 -21.10 2.55
C ILE A 76 0.61 -21.37 2.06
N VAL A 77 0.25 -22.65 2.01
CA VAL A 77 -1.09 -23.10 1.65
C VAL A 77 -1.81 -23.48 2.94
N LEU A 78 -2.98 -22.89 3.16
CA LEU A 78 -3.86 -23.29 4.25
C LEU A 78 -4.93 -24.23 3.72
N ASP A 79 -4.88 -25.49 4.20
CA ASP A 79 -5.93 -26.47 3.96
C ASP A 79 -7.08 -26.15 4.93
N THR A 80 -8.18 -25.57 4.40
CA THR A 80 -9.32 -25.13 5.21
C THR A 80 -10.20 -26.30 5.63
N VAL A 81 -10.96 -26.15 6.72
CA VAL A 81 -11.89 -27.17 7.24
C VAL A 81 -12.96 -27.56 6.21
N ASP A 82 -13.31 -26.65 5.31
CA ASP A 82 -14.30 -26.84 4.24
C ASP A 82 -13.73 -27.57 3.00
N GLY A 83 -12.46 -28.02 3.07
CA GLY A 83 -11.79 -28.74 1.99
C GLY A 83 -11.27 -27.85 0.85
N GLY A 84 -11.21 -26.54 1.07
CA GLY A 84 -10.59 -25.58 0.16
C GLY A 84 -9.08 -25.39 0.46
N GLU A 85 -8.34 -24.93 -0.53
CA GLU A 85 -6.94 -24.51 -0.36
C GLU A 85 -6.83 -23.00 -0.56
N GLN A 86 -6.24 -22.29 0.42
CA GLN A 86 -5.94 -20.86 0.30
C GLN A 86 -4.44 -20.66 0.22
N PHE A 87 -3.98 -19.95 -0.81
CA PHE A 87 -2.57 -19.68 -1.07
C PHE A 87 -2.18 -18.29 -0.55
N TYR A 88 -1.11 -18.25 0.24
CA TYR A 88 -0.46 -17.01 0.68
C TYR A 88 0.95 -16.98 0.12
N PHE A 89 1.17 -16.24 -0.96
CA PHE A 89 2.48 -16.09 -1.57
C PHE A 89 3.39 -15.26 -0.68
N LEU A 90 4.62 -15.73 -0.49
CA LEU A 90 5.59 -15.11 0.38
C LEU A 90 6.52 -14.19 -0.41
N PRO A 91 6.52 -12.88 -0.12
CA PRO A 91 7.49 -11.94 -0.69
C PRO A 91 8.93 -12.29 -0.37
N GLN A 92 9.85 -11.65 -1.09
CA GLN A 92 11.28 -11.72 -0.78
C GLN A 92 11.55 -11.19 0.63
N ASN A 93 12.56 -11.76 1.28
CA ASN A 93 12.98 -11.42 2.65
C ASN A 93 11.91 -11.67 3.73
N THR A 94 10.81 -12.36 3.40
CA THR A 94 9.80 -12.72 4.41
C THR A 94 10.40 -13.68 5.43
N ILE A 95 10.25 -13.34 6.70
CA ILE A 95 10.55 -14.21 7.83
C ILE A 95 9.29 -15.00 8.16
N VAL A 96 9.31 -16.31 7.92
CA VAL A 96 8.18 -17.20 8.19
C VAL A 96 8.09 -17.46 9.69
N THR A 97 6.89 -17.27 10.26
CA THR A 97 6.65 -17.39 11.71
C THR A 97 5.95 -18.68 12.10
N VAL A 98 5.44 -19.44 11.13
CA VAL A 98 4.70 -20.68 11.33
C VAL A 98 5.48 -21.88 10.84
N ARG A 99 5.13 -23.08 11.32
CA ARG A 99 5.76 -24.34 10.94
C ARG A 99 4.89 -25.10 9.93
N ASP A 100 5.55 -25.92 9.14
CA ASP A 100 4.84 -26.85 8.25
C ASP A 100 3.97 -27.82 9.06
N GLY A 101 2.70 -27.94 8.71
CA GLY A 101 1.72 -28.74 9.43
C GLY A 101 1.07 -28.10 10.65
N GLU A 102 1.38 -26.86 10.99
CA GLU A 102 0.80 -26.14 12.12
C GLU A 102 -0.66 -25.73 11.82
N THR A 103 -1.51 -25.79 12.85
CA THR A 103 -2.90 -25.33 12.75
C THR A 103 -2.96 -23.85 13.07
N ILE A 104 -3.50 -23.06 12.15
CA ILE A 104 -3.54 -21.59 12.17
C ILE A 104 -4.98 -21.14 12.24
N GLY A 105 -5.23 -20.12 13.07
CA GLY A 105 -6.53 -19.46 13.21
C GLY A 105 -6.68 -18.27 12.25
N VAL A 106 -7.88 -17.72 12.16
CA VAL A 106 -8.14 -16.46 11.47
C VAL A 106 -7.45 -15.32 12.22
N GLY A 107 -6.70 -14.49 11.50
CA GLY A 107 -5.99 -13.36 12.06
C GLY A 107 -4.59 -13.68 12.61
N ASP A 108 -4.12 -14.93 12.48
CA ASP A 108 -2.76 -15.29 12.89
C ASP A 108 -1.72 -14.78 11.87
N VAL A 109 -0.54 -14.42 12.39
CA VAL A 109 0.58 -13.94 11.57
C VAL A 109 1.39 -15.13 11.06
N ILE A 110 1.40 -15.36 9.75
CA ILE A 110 2.13 -16.46 9.09
C ILE A 110 3.55 -16.07 8.67
N GLY A 111 3.79 -14.77 8.50
CA GLY A 111 5.09 -14.25 8.13
C GLY A 111 5.22 -12.78 8.44
N ARG A 112 6.47 -12.29 8.46
CA ARG A 112 6.78 -10.88 8.63
C ARG A 112 7.75 -10.45 7.55
N VAL A 113 7.40 -9.42 6.81
CA VAL A 113 8.27 -8.80 5.81
C VAL A 113 8.99 -7.64 6.47
N PRO A 114 10.34 -7.69 6.62
CA PRO A 114 11.10 -6.55 7.10
C PRO A 114 10.87 -5.36 6.16
N GLN A 115 10.42 -4.26 6.71
CA GLN A 115 10.49 -3.00 5.99
C GLN A 115 11.94 -2.53 6.05
N GLU A 116 12.65 -2.58 4.94
CA GLU A 116 13.88 -1.80 4.85
C GLU A 116 13.45 -0.36 5.15
N THR A 117 13.91 0.17 6.30
CA THR A 117 13.77 1.59 6.61
C THR A 117 14.33 2.31 5.40
N SER A 118 13.43 2.85 4.58
CA SER A 118 13.81 3.56 3.37
C SER A 118 14.90 4.53 3.80
N ARG A 119 16.09 4.31 3.23
CA ARG A 119 17.23 5.20 3.36
C ARG A 119 16.68 6.60 3.33
N THR A 120 17.01 7.36 4.37
CA THR A 120 16.68 8.76 4.55
C THR A 120 16.21 9.35 3.24
N ARG A 121 14.88 9.39 3.06
CA ARG A 121 14.32 10.10 1.92
C ARG A 121 14.95 11.46 2.02
N ASP A 122 15.59 11.89 0.95
CA ASP A 122 15.96 13.29 0.78
C ASP A 122 14.63 14.06 0.68
N ILE A 123 13.96 14.12 1.85
CA ILE A 123 12.72 14.83 2.04
C ILE A 123 13.19 16.26 2.07
N THR A 124 12.87 17.00 1.04
CA THR A 124 12.86 18.45 1.10
C THR A 124 11.97 18.78 2.30
N GLY A 125 12.59 18.86 3.48
CA GLY A 125 11.89 19.03 4.73
C GLY A 125 11.62 20.50 4.99
N GLY A 126 10.71 20.79 5.91
CA GLY A 126 10.43 22.13 6.38
C GLY A 126 9.57 22.96 5.40
N LEU A 127 9.79 24.28 5.41
CA LEU A 127 8.99 25.24 4.63
C LEU A 127 8.93 24.96 3.12
N PRO A 128 9.98 24.49 2.43
CA PRO A 128 9.90 24.11 1.02
C PRO A 128 8.85 23.00 0.76
N ARG A 129 8.73 22.02 1.65
CA ARG A 129 7.71 20.95 1.51
C ARG A 129 6.29 21.51 1.62
N VAL A 130 6.06 22.45 2.54
CA VAL A 130 4.75 23.12 2.68
C VAL A 130 4.41 23.90 1.42
N ALA A 131 5.36 24.61 0.82
CA ALA A 131 5.17 25.31 -0.44
C ALA A 131 4.81 24.36 -1.58
N ASP A 132 5.53 23.24 -1.73
CA ASP A 132 5.25 22.22 -2.74
C ASP A 132 3.84 21.62 -2.60
N LEU A 133 3.38 21.41 -1.35
CA LEU A 133 2.03 20.91 -1.07
C LEU A 133 0.95 21.91 -1.47
N PHE A 134 1.11 23.20 -1.16
CA PHE A 134 0.15 24.24 -1.55
C PHE A 134 0.20 24.61 -3.04
N GLU A 135 1.33 24.38 -3.71
CA GLU A 135 1.42 24.48 -5.17
C GLU A 135 0.94 23.21 -5.88
N ALA A 136 0.59 22.16 -5.12
CA ALA A 136 0.20 20.84 -5.62
C ALA A 136 1.21 20.26 -6.63
N ARG A 137 2.51 20.48 -6.38
CA ARG A 137 3.58 19.97 -7.26
C ARG A 137 3.59 18.45 -7.29
N LYS A 138 3.66 17.89 -8.50
CA LYS A 138 3.82 16.45 -8.70
C LYS A 138 5.23 16.01 -8.25
N PRO A 139 5.34 15.08 -7.27
CA PRO A 139 6.64 14.54 -6.87
C PRO A 139 7.30 13.79 -8.02
N LYS A 140 8.64 13.87 -8.13
CA LYS A 140 9.39 13.17 -9.20
C LYS A 140 9.19 11.65 -9.16
N GLU A 141 9.19 11.08 -7.97
CA GLU A 141 9.05 9.63 -7.71
C GLU A 141 7.80 9.38 -6.86
N HIS A 142 6.64 9.80 -7.40
CA HIS A 142 5.38 9.64 -6.68
C HIS A 142 4.97 8.16 -6.57
N ALA A 143 4.27 7.83 -5.49
CA ALA A 143 3.64 6.54 -5.31
C ALA A 143 2.60 6.27 -6.42
N ILE A 144 2.49 5.02 -6.83
CA ILE A 144 1.44 4.59 -7.74
C ILE A 144 0.25 4.17 -6.90
N LEU A 145 -0.92 4.69 -7.24
CA LEU A 145 -2.19 4.33 -6.61
C LEU A 145 -2.97 3.38 -7.54
N ALA A 146 -3.70 2.43 -6.96
CA ALA A 146 -4.56 1.53 -7.72
C ALA A 146 -5.69 2.31 -8.43
N GLU A 147 -5.81 2.15 -9.73
CA GLU A 147 -6.85 2.80 -10.54
C GLU A 147 -8.23 2.16 -10.34
N VAL A 148 -8.23 0.86 -10.09
CA VAL A 148 -9.43 0.04 -9.92
C VAL A 148 -9.31 -0.83 -8.67
N SER A 149 -10.44 -1.22 -8.09
CA SER A 149 -10.48 -2.24 -7.03
C SER A 149 -10.44 -3.62 -7.66
N GLY A 150 -9.64 -4.53 -7.10
CA GLY A 150 -9.53 -5.89 -7.64
C GLY A 150 -8.34 -6.65 -7.10
N VAL A 151 -8.09 -7.82 -7.65
CA VAL A 151 -7.02 -8.73 -7.25
C VAL A 151 -5.74 -8.43 -8.03
N VAL A 152 -4.64 -8.26 -7.30
CA VAL A 152 -3.31 -8.01 -7.85
C VAL A 152 -2.67 -9.30 -8.37
N SER A 153 -2.04 -9.23 -9.53
CA SER A 153 -1.16 -10.25 -10.05
C SER A 153 0.05 -9.64 -10.75
N PHE A 154 1.14 -10.39 -10.86
CA PHE A 154 2.33 -9.92 -11.55
C PHE A 154 2.50 -10.65 -12.88
N GLY A 155 2.49 -9.89 -13.98
CA GLY A 155 2.72 -10.38 -15.31
C GLY A 155 4.20 -10.57 -15.65
N LYS A 156 4.48 -11.01 -16.89
CA LYS A 156 5.87 -11.16 -17.37
C LYS A 156 6.60 -9.82 -17.34
N GLU A 157 7.81 -9.85 -16.86
CA GLU A 157 8.71 -8.70 -16.83
C GLU A 157 9.01 -8.21 -18.26
N THR A 158 9.00 -6.89 -18.42
CA THR A 158 9.28 -6.27 -19.73
C THR A 158 10.35 -5.19 -19.55
N LYS A 159 11.49 -5.35 -20.25
CA LYS A 159 12.57 -4.33 -20.33
C LYS A 159 12.96 -3.69 -18.99
N GLY A 160 13.16 -4.50 -17.93
CA GLY A 160 13.57 -4.00 -16.61
C GLY A 160 12.45 -3.39 -15.78
N LYS A 161 11.19 -3.60 -16.16
CA LYS A 161 9.99 -3.19 -15.41
C LYS A 161 9.19 -4.42 -14.98
N ASN A 162 8.61 -4.38 -13.80
CA ASN A 162 7.62 -5.34 -13.34
C ASN A 162 6.26 -4.94 -13.91
N ARG A 163 5.52 -5.89 -14.41
CA ARG A 163 4.15 -5.67 -14.87
C ARG A 163 3.21 -5.98 -13.71
N LEU A 164 2.57 -4.95 -13.18
CA LEU A 164 1.45 -5.09 -12.26
C LEU A 164 0.18 -5.22 -13.07
N VAL A 165 -0.65 -6.17 -12.70
CA VAL A 165 -1.96 -6.42 -13.30
C VAL A 165 -2.98 -6.42 -12.18
N ILE A 166 -4.03 -5.61 -12.30
CA ILE A 166 -5.16 -5.63 -11.37
C ILE A 166 -6.37 -6.13 -12.13
N THR A 167 -6.93 -7.25 -11.68
CA THR A 167 -8.16 -7.82 -12.24
C THR A 167 -9.33 -7.27 -11.44
N PRO A 168 -10.19 -6.43 -12.05
CA PRO A 168 -11.29 -5.80 -11.35
C PRO A 168 -12.35 -6.78 -10.89
N ASP A 169 -12.97 -6.50 -9.74
CA ASP A 169 -14.07 -7.33 -9.17
C ASP A 169 -15.36 -7.27 -9.99
N ASP A 170 -15.57 -6.17 -10.71
CA ASP A 170 -16.75 -5.90 -11.55
C ASP A 170 -16.68 -6.54 -12.94
N GLY A 171 -15.57 -7.24 -13.26
CA GLY A 171 -15.34 -7.86 -14.57
C GLY A 171 -15.06 -6.87 -15.70
N SER A 172 -14.73 -5.63 -15.39
CA SER A 172 -14.29 -4.61 -16.37
C SER A 172 -12.91 -4.95 -16.97
N GLU A 173 -12.37 -4.08 -17.81
CA GLU A 173 -11.07 -4.29 -18.42
C GLU A 173 -9.96 -4.37 -17.38
N ILE A 174 -9.04 -5.33 -17.59
CA ILE A 174 -7.87 -5.56 -16.75
C ILE A 174 -6.98 -4.31 -16.80
N TYR A 175 -6.61 -3.79 -15.62
CA TYR A 175 -5.67 -2.68 -15.53
C TYR A 175 -4.23 -3.18 -15.45
N GLU A 176 -3.36 -2.67 -16.33
CA GLU A 176 -1.94 -3.02 -16.36
C GLU A 176 -1.06 -1.78 -16.16
N GLU A 177 -0.09 -1.86 -15.24
CA GLU A 177 0.91 -0.80 -15.00
C GLU A 177 2.32 -1.37 -15.05
N LEU A 178 3.25 -0.63 -15.68
CA LEU A 178 4.65 -1.02 -15.79
C LEU A 178 5.51 -0.27 -14.77
N ILE A 179 5.89 -0.94 -13.69
CA ILE A 179 6.62 -0.36 -12.56
C ILE A 179 8.11 -0.68 -12.66
N PRO A 180 9.01 0.31 -12.56
CA PRO A 180 10.44 0.07 -12.57
C PRO A 180 10.88 -0.89 -11.46
N LYS A 181 11.82 -1.81 -11.74
CA LYS A 181 12.29 -2.84 -10.78
C LYS A 181 12.91 -2.27 -9.49
N TRP A 182 13.47 -1.08 -9.56
CA TRP A 182 14.09 -0.44 -8.40
C TRP A 182 13.05 0.11 -7.39
N ARG A 183 11.78 0.15 -7.78
CA ARG A 183 10.70 0.65 -6.93
C ARG A 183 10.14 -0.47 -6.07
N THR A 184 10.06 -0.22 -4.77
CA THR A 184 9.46 -1.15 -3.82
C THR A 184 7.94 -1.21 -4.01
N MET A 185 7.42 -2.41 -4.10
CA MET A 185 5.99 -2.69 -4.19
C MET A 185 5.44 -2.92 -2.78
N ASN A 186 4.29 -2.32 -2.48
CA ASN A 186 3.60 -2.49 -1.19
C ASN A 186 2.52 -3.56 -1.24
N VAL A 187 2.30 -4.14 -2.41
CA VAL A 187 1.25 -5.14 -2.67
C VAL A 187 1.84 -6.47 -3.08
N PHE A 188 1.12 -7.55 -2.83
CA PHE A 188 1.55 -8.92 -3.07
C PHE A 188 0.66 -9.61 -4.12
N GLU A 189 1.16 -10.67 -4.69
CA GLU A 189 0.39 -11.45 -5.64
C GLU A 189 -0.81 -12.13 -4.95
N GLY A 190 -2.00 -11.96 -5.52
CA GLY A 190 -3.25 -12.46 -4.95
C GLY A 190 -3.89 -11.53 -3.92
N GLU A 191 -3.25 -10.42 -3.57
CA GLU A 191 -3.81 -9.43 -2.65
C GLU A 191 -4.93 -8.64 -3.33
N HIS A 192 -6.00 -8.38 -2.58
CA HIS A 192 -7.08 -7.51 -3.01
C HIS A 192 -6.75 -6.06 -2.65
N VAL A 193 -6.81 -5.17 -3.62
CA VAL A 193 -6.58 -3.72 -3.43
C VAL A 193 -7.83 -2.93 -3.76
N ASN A 194 -8.04 -1.86 -3.00
CA ASN A 194 -9.12 -0.91 -3.27
C ASN A 194 -8.63 0.23 -4.17
N ARG A 195 -9.54 0.80 -4.96
CA ARG A 195 -9.25 1.99 -5.77
C ARG A 195 -8.66 3.10 -4.92
N GLY A 196 -7.51 3.64 -5.36
CA GLY A 196 -6.76 4.67 -4.66
C GLY A 196 -5.83 4.15 -3.56
N GLU A 197 -5.73 2.85 -3.35
CA GLU A 197 -4.75 2.26 -2.43
C GLU A 197 -3.33 2.36 -3.00
N THR A 198 -2.34 2.48 -2.11
CA THR A 198 -0.95 2.71 -2.52
C THR A 198 -0.27 1.39 -2.90
N VAL A 199 0.00 1.22 -4.18
CA VAL A 199 0.62 0.02 -4.75
C VAL A 199 2.15 0.04 -4.65
N SER A 200 2.76 1.19 -4.81
CA SER A 200 4.21 1.33 -4.72
C SER A 200 4.63 2.40 -3.73
N GLU A 201 5.81 2.24 -3.15
CA GLU A 201 6.38 3.19 -2.22
C GLU A 201 6.66 4.55 -2.89
N GLY A 202 6.47 5.64 -2.14
CA GLY A 202 6.72 7.01 -2.58
C GLY A 202 5.77 8.03 -1.96
N PRO A 203 6.03 9.34 -2.10
CA PRO A 203 5.08 10.37 -1.74
C PRO A 203 3.88 10.33 -2.68
N GLN A 204 2.68 10.45 -2.12
CA GLN A 204 1.47 10.44 -2.92
C GLN A 204 1.36 11.73 -3.76
N ASN A 205 0.86 11.62 -4.98
CA ASN A 205 0.58 12.76 -5.83
C ASN A 205 -0.79 13.35 -5.48
N PRO A 206 -0.91 14.63 -5.09
CA PRO A 206 -2.19 15.25 -4.74
C PRO A 206 -3.25 15.13 -5.84
N HIS A 207 -2.85 15.20 -7.11
CA HIS A 207 -3.77 15.08 -8.25
C HIS A 207 -4.38 13.68 -8.36
N ASP A 208 -3.60 12.63 -8.10
CA ASP A 208 -4.11 11.25 -8.14
C ASP A 208 -5.02 10.98 -6.93
N ILE A 209 -4.71 11.54 -5.76
CA ILE A 209 -5.61 11.45 -4.59
C ILE A 209 -6.96 12.09 -4.92
N LEU A 210 -6.96 13.31 -5.49
CA LEU A 210 -8.19 14.01 -5.87
C LEU A 210 -9.02 13.18 -6.85
N ARG A 211 -8.36 12.64 -7.89
CA ARG A 211 -9.01 11.88 -8.97
C ARG A 211 -9.60 10.55 -8.50
N LEU A 212 -8.87 9.83 -7.61
CA LEU A 212 -9.22 8.47 -7.20
C LEU A 212 -10.04 8.41 -5.91
N LYS A 213 -9.70 9.28 -4.92
CA LYS A 213 -10.29 9.27 -3.57
C LYS A 213 -11.20 10.46 -3.27
N GLY A 214 -11.16 11.51 -4.10
CA GLY A 214 -11.99 12.70 -3.95
C GLY A 214 -11.44 13.80 -3.01
N GLU A 215 -12.23 14.86 -2.83
CA GLU A 215 -11.83 16.10 -2.15
C GLU A 215 -11.52 15.90 -0.65
N VAL A 216 -12.32 15.08 0.03
CA VAL A 216 -12.15 14.84 1.47
C VAL A 216 -10.82 14.16 1.76
N ALA A 217 -10.47 13.13 0.99
CA ALA A 217 -9.22 12.41 1.13
C ALA A 217 -8.00 13.30 0.83
N LEU A 218 -8.10 14.14 -0.21
CA LEU A 218 -7.08 15.12 -0.54
C LEU A 218 -6.90 16.15 0.58
N THR A 219 -7.98 16.68 1.14
CA THR A 219 -7.93 17.65 2.24
C THR A 219 -7.23 17.05 3.45
N ASN A 220 -7.62 15.85 3.86
CA ASN A 220 -6.99 15.15 4.97
C ASN A 220 -5.50 14.89 4.71
N TYR A 221 -5.14 14.49 3.50
CA TYR A 221 -3.74 14.28 3.12
C TYR A 221 -2.91 15.56 3.26
N ILE A 222 -3.36 16.67 2.67
CA ILE A 222 -2.62 17.95 2.71
C ILE A 222 -2.54 18.46 4.16
N VAL A 223 -3.63 18.40 4.92
CA VAL A 223 -3.63 18.82 6.33
C VAL A 223 -2.60 18.02 7.14
N ASN A 224 -2.61 16.70 7.02
CA ASN A 224 -1.67 15.83 7.75
C ASN A 224 -0.21 16.11 7.36
N GLU A 225 0.10 16.16 6.06
CA GLU A 225 1.46 16.42 5.58
C GLU A 225 2.00 17.79 6.04
N VAL A 226 1.17 18.82 6.00
CA VAL A 226 1.54 20.17 6.48
C VAL A 226 1.70 20.18 7.99
N GLN A 227 0.78 19.56 8.74
CA GLN A 227 0.86 19.45 10.19
C GLN A 227 2.11 18.70 10.64
N ASP A 228 2.48 17.64 9.95
CA ASP A 228 3.70 16.88 10.29
C ASP A 228 4.96 17.74 10.17
N VAL A 229 5.05 18.58 9.13
CA VAL A 229 6.16 19.54 8.99
C VAL A 229 6.20 20.52 10.17
N TYR A 230 5.06 21.09 10.55
CA TYR A 230 5.00 22.05 11.66
C TYR A 230 5.22 21.40 13.02
N ARG A 231 4.69 20.20 13.24
CA ARG A 231 4.90 19.42 14.47
C ARG A 231 6.37 19.08 14.70
N LEU A 232 7.10 18.70 13.63
CA LEU A 232 8.54 18.45 13.69
C LEU A 232 9.34 19.69 14.11
N GLN A 233 8.83 20.89 13.82
CA GLN A 233 9.42 22.17 14.23
C GLN A 233 8.88 22.67 15.58
N GLY A 234 8.06 21.90 16.28
CA GLY A 234 7.46 22.27 17.57
C GLY A 234 6.36 23.34 17.48
N VAL A 235 5.88 23.65 16.27
CA VAL A 235 4.83 24.66 16.05
C VAL A 235 3.46 24.00 16.05
N LYS A 236 2.55 24.50 16.88
CA LYS A 236 1.17 24.03 16.95
C LYS A 236 0.25 24.95 16.14
N ILE A 237 -0.35 24.43 15.09
CA ILE A 237 -1.31 25.15 14.23
C ILE A 237 -2.62 24.38 14.26
N ASN A 238 -3.74 25.10 14.26
CA ASN A 238 -5.06 24.46 14.13
C ASN A 238 -5.33 24.11 12.67
N ASP A 239 -5.88 22.93 12.42
CA ASP A 239 -6.17 22.38 11.08
C ASP A 239 -7.02 23.33 10.23
N LYS A 240 -7.93 24.10 10.85
CA LYS A 240 -8.80 25.07 10.17
C LYS A 240 -8.04 26.08 9.30
N HIS A 241 -6.83 26.47 9.69
CA HIS A 241 -6.01 27.40 8.91
C HIS A 241 -5.55 26.78 7.59
N ILE A 242 -5.23 25.48 7.62
CA ILE A 242 -4.80 24.72 6.44
C ILE A 242 -6.01 24.40 5.58
N GLU A 243 -7.11 23.95 6.19
CA GLU A 243 -8.36 23.61 5.50
C GLU A 243 -8.93 24.79 4.69
N VAL A 244 -8.83 26.02 5.22
CA VAL A 244 -9.25 27.24 4.48
C VAL A 244 -8.43 27.44 3.21
N ILE A 245 -7.12 27.15 3.26
CA ILE A 245 -6.24 27.26 2.07
C ILE A 245 -6.61 26.17 1.06
N VAL A 246 -6.75 24.92 1.51
CA VAL A 246 -7.15 23.80 0.63
C VAL A 246 -8.50 24.07 -0.03
N ARG A 247 -9.48 24.59 0.72
CA ARG A 247 -10.76 24.99 0.14
C ARG A 247 -10.63 26.00 -0.98
N GLN A 248 -9.69 26.97 -0.85
CA GLN A 248 -9.43 27.94 -1.91
C GLN A 248 -8.74 27.31 -3.13
N MET A 249 -7.86 26.32 -2.91
CA MET A 249 -7.22 25.56 -3.99
C MET A 249 -8.27 24.78 -4.83
N LEU A 250 -9.27 24.20 -4.16
CA LEU A 250 -10.34 23.40 -4.79
C LEU A 250 -11.50 24.24 -5.35
N ARG A 251 -11.43 25.54 -5.27
CA ARG A 251 -12.50 26.44 -5.71
C ARG A 251 -12.69 26.49 -7.22
N LYS A 252 -11.60 26.28 -7.98
CA LYS A 252 -11.60 26.39 -9.44
C LYS A 252 -11.55 25.00 -10.09
N VAL A 253 -12.19 24.93 -11.25
CA VAL A 253 -12.21 23.75 -12.12
C VAL A 253 -11.80 24.13 -13.53
N ASP A 254 -11.18 23.18 -14.24
CA ASP A 254 -10.84 23.34 -15.65
C ASP A 254 -11.98 22.80 -16.52
N ILE A 255 -12.43 23.58 -17.49
CA ILE A 255 -13.47 23.16 -18.42
C ILE A 255 -12.87 22.24 -19.48
N THR A 256 -13.30 20.99 -19.48
CA THR A 256 -12.88 19.97 -20.47
C THR A 256 -13.71 20.06 -21.75
N ASP A 257 -14.99 20.34 -21.62
CA ASP A 257 -15.92 20.53 -22.71
C ASP A 257 -16.96 21.56 -22.27
N GLY A 258 -17.16 22.59 -23.08
CA GLY A 258 -18.12 23.69 -22.82
C GLY A 258 -19.57 23.29 -23.10
N GLY A 259 -19.81 22.26 -23.92
CA GLY A 259 -21.17 21.89 -24.33
C GLY A 259 -21.96 23.08 -24.89
N ASP A 260 -23.21 23.24 -24.42
CA ASP A 260 -24.10 24.33 -24.79
C ASP A 260 -23.93 25.62 -23.94
N THR A 261 -22.90 25.64 -23.06
CA THR A 261 -22.62 26.77 -22.17
C THR A 261 -21.70 27.80 -22.82
N SER A 262 -21.56 28.98 -22.19
CA SER A 262 -20.63 30.03 -22.63
C SER A 262 -19.17 29.76 -22.33
N PHE A 263 -18.83 28.61 -21.72
CA PHE A 263 -17.48 28.29 -21.32
C PHE A 263 -16.59 27.84 -22.48
N ILE A 264 -15.33 28.21 -22.41
CA ILE A 264 -14.32 27.81 -23.40
C ILE A 264 -13.51 26.62 -22.85
N LYS A 265 -13.25 25.65 -23.72
CA LYS A 265 -12.39 24.48 -23.39
C LYS A 265 -11.01 24.93 -22.87
N GLY A 266 -10.61 24.45 -21.68
CA GLY A 266 -9.36 24.82 -21.01
C GLY A 266 -9.46 26.11 -20.17
N GLU A 267 -10.63 26.72 -20.05
CA GLU A 267 -10.84 27.88 -19.17
C GLU A 267 -10.93 27.40 -17.70
N GLN A 268 -10.31 28.17 -16.78
CA GLN A 268 -10.45 27.96 -15.34
C GLN A 268 -11.57 28.84 -14.80
N VAL A 269 -12.61 28.21 -14.29
CA VAL A 269 -13.79 28.91 -13.73
C VAL A 269 -14.05 28.46 -12.29
N ASP A 270 -14.76 29.30 -11.55
CA ASP A 270 -15.21 28.93 -10.21
C ASP A 270 -16.24 27.78 -10.31
N TYR A 271 -16.08 26.73 -9.52
CA TYR A 271 -16.99 25.58 -9.49
C TYR A 271 -18.46 25.95 -9.32
N ILE A 272 -18.73 26.94 -8.45
CA ILE A 272 -20.09 27.46 -8.24
C ILE A 272 -20.73 27.99 -9.54
N ARG A 273 -19.93 28.65 -10.37
CA ARG A 273 -20.43 29.18 -11.68
C ARG A 273 -20.80 28.05 -12.64
N VAL A 274 -20.00 26.96 -12.65
CA VAL A 274 -20.30 25.75 -13.44
C VAL A 274 -21.61 25.11 -12.98
N VAL A 275 -21.80 25.00 -11.66
CA VAL A 275 -23.04 24.45 -11.09
C VAL A 275 -24.26 25.32 -11.44
N GLN A 276 -24.10 26.63 -11.44
CA GLN A 276 -25.19 27.56 -11.80
C GLN A 276 -25.58 27.49 -13.28
N GLU A 277 -24.60 27.33 -14.18
CA GLU A 277 -24.88 27.22 -15.63
C GLU A 277 -25.49 25.83 -15.99
N ASN A 278 -25.29 24.82 -15.16
CA ASN A 278 -25.86 23.48 -15.38
C ASN A 278 -27.25 23.29 -14.73
N GLN A 279 -27.81 24.30 -14.05
CA GLN A 279 -29.16 24.29 -13.48
C GLN A 279 -30.18 24.91 -14.45
#